data_5fe277935dc2f9507208ae39eb006df8
#
_entry.id   5fe277935dc2f9507208ae39eb006df8
#
_cell.length_a   1.000
_cell.length_b   1.000
_cell.length_c   1.000
_cell.angle_alpha   90.00
_cell.angle_beta   90.00
_cell.angle_gamma   90.00
#
_symmetry.space_group_name_H-M   'P 1'
#
loop_
_entity.id
_entity.type
_entity.pdbx_description
1 polymer ?
#
loop_
_entity_poly.entity_id
_entity_poly.type
_entity_poly.pdbx_seq_one_letter_code
_entity_poly.pdbx_strand_id
1 'polypeptide(L)'
;MWTDETRLRHDRSGLRYTHDLTDDEWAEVEPLIPPAKPGGNKRTVDIREVVNGLMYILGSGCQWRDIPKDLPPRSTIHDYLDRWSHDGTLDEIHHVLYMKCREQAGRQPSPTAAVIDSQSVKGAEKGGPASIRMATMRGRKSRARSGISWSIRQVC
;
A
#
# COMPACT_ATOMS: atom_id res chain seq x y z
N MET A 1 10.03 7.99 23.74
CA MET A 1 10.93 6.93 24.25
C MET A 1 10.16 5.61 24.19
N TRP A 2 10.72 4.53 23.68
CA TRP A 2 10.09 3.22 23.63
C TRP A 2 10.00 2.63 25.04
N THR A 3 8.79 2.38 25.54
CA THR A 3 8.53 1.68 26.80
C THR A 3 8.43 0.17 26.56
N ASP A 4 8.53 -0.65 27.60
CA ASP A 4 8.37 -2.09 27.46
C ASP A 4 6.96 -2.47 27.00
N GLU A 5 5.96 -1.70 27.40
CA GLU A 5 4.58 -1.86 26.97
C GLU A 5 4.41 -1.58 25.46
N THR A 6 5.07 -0.53 24.94
CA THR A 6 5.07 -0.26 23.50
C THR A 6 5.85 -1.31 22.71
N ARG A 7 6.93 -1.87 23.27
CA ARG A 7 7.67 -2.98 22.65
C ARG A 7 6.82 -4.24 22.50
N LEU A 8 6.11 -4.62 23.58
CA LEU A 8 5.22 -5.79 23.54
C LEU A 8 4.08 -5.63 22.53
N ARG A 9 3.49 -4.42 22.45
CA ARG A 9 2.41 -4.13 21.47
C ARG A 9 2.89 -4.23 20.02
N HIS A 10 4.15 -3.91 19.75
CA HIS A 10 4.74 -3.93 18.41
C HIS A 10 5.67 -5.12 18.19
N ASP A 11 5.65 -6.10 19.08
CA ASP A 11 6.44 -7.33 18.91
C ASP A 11 5.83 -8.18 17.79
N ARG A 12 6.62 -8.38 16.75
CA ARG A 12 6.27 -9.20 15.57
C ARG A 12 7.13 -10.47 15.47
N SER A 13 7.85 -10.79 16.54
CA SER A 13 8.76 -11.95 16.57
C SER A 13 8.04 -13.30 16.43
N GLY A 14 6.76 -13.34 16.79
CA GLY A 14 5.92 -14.54 16.63
C GLY A 14 5.28 -14.71 15.24
N LEU A 15 5.40 -13.73 14.35
CA LEU A 15 4.87 -13.80 13.00
C LEU A 15 5.84 -14.52 12.06
N ARG A 16 5.31 -15.22 11.03
CA ARG A 16 6.12 -15.87 9.99
C ARG A 16 7.01 -14.85 9.26
N TYR A 17 6.44 -13.71 8.91
CA TYR A 17 7.16 -12.55 8.38
C TYR A 17 6.82 -11.31 9.21
N THR A 18 7.77 -10.39 9.33
CA THR A 18 7.57 -9.13 10.08
C THR A 18 6.47 -8.24 9.51
N HIS A 19 6.05 -8.52 8.28
CA HIS A 19 5.00 -7.79 7.56
C HIS A 19 3.65 -8.49 7.57
N ASP A 20 3.56 -9.72 8.12
CA ASP A 20 2.28 -10.42 8.24
C ASP A 20 1.36 -9.68 9.22
N LEU A 21 0.06 -9.71 8.94
CA LEU A 21 -0.95 -9.12 9.80
C LEU A 21 -1.10 -9.92 11.10
N THR A 22 -1.14 -9.23 12.23
CA THR A 22 -1.60 -9.80 13.49
C THR A 22 -3.09 -10.11 13.42
N ASP A 23 -3.61 -10.88 14.38
CA ASP A 23 -5.05 -11.20 14.40
C ASP A 23 -5.89 -9.93 14.62
N ASP A 24 -5.41 -9.01 15.44
CA ASP A 24 -6.09 -7.72 15.67
C ASP A 24 -6.10 -6.85 14.39
N GLU A 25 -4.97 -6.79 13.67
CA GLU A 25 -4.89 -6.07 12.41
C GLU A 25 -5.79 -6.71 11.34
N TRP A 26 -5.84 -8.04 11.31
CA TRP A 26 -6.73 -8.77 10.39
C TRP A 26 -8.20 -8.49 10.68
N ALA A 27 -8.62 -8.52 11.95
CA ALA A 27 -9.99 -8.22 12.35
C ALA A 27 -10.48 -6.83 11.90
N GLU A 28 -9.56 -5.88 11.72
CA GLU A 28 -9.85 -4.54 11.19
C GLU A 28 -9.97 -4.50 9.67
N VAL A 29 -9.21 -5.34 8.97
CA VAL A 29 -9.15 -5.35 7.49
C VAL A 29 -10.22 -6.27 6.89
N GLU A 30 -10.48 -7.42 7.52
CA GLU A 30 -11.40 -8.43 7.01
C GLU A 30 -12.78 -7.89 6.61
N PRO A 31 -13.47 -7.08 7.44
CA PRO A 31 -14.80 -6.55 7.11
C PRO A 31 -14.82 -5.60 5.91
N LEU A 32 -13.67 -5.04 5.53
CA LEU A 32 -13.54 -4.11 4.38
C LEU A 32 -13.34 -4.86 3.06
N ILE A 33 -13.04 -6.15 3.12
CA ILE A 33 -12.78 -6.95 1.92
C ILE A 33 -14.09 -7.44 1.31
N PRO A 34 -14.33 -7.21 0.01
CA PRO A 34 -15.53 -7.66 -0.64
C PRO A 34 -15.71 -9.18 -0.56
N PRO A 35 -16.93 -9.67 -0.32
CA PRO A 35 -17.23 -11.11 -0.33
C PRO A 35 -16.91 -11.73 -1.70
N ALA A 36 -16.83 -13.06 -1.73
CA ALA A 36 -16.69 -13.77 -3.00
C ALA A 36 -17.87 -13.47 -3.93
N LYS A 37 -17.59 -13.22 -5.22
CA LYS A 37 -18.66 -12.98 -6.20
C LYS A 37 -19.58 -14.18 -6.30
N PRO A 38 -20.90 -13.98 -6.34
CA PRO A 38 -21.83 -15.07 -6.63
C PRO A 38 -21.63 -15.54 -8.09
N GLY A 39 -21.43 -16.84 -8.28
CA GLY A 39 -21.21 -17.44 -9.61
C GLY A 39 -19.73 -17.57 -10.00
N GLY A 40 -19.46 -18.41 -10.97
CA GLY A 40 -18.11 -18.73 -11.42
C GLY A 40 -17.36 -19.69 -10.48
N ASN A 41 -16.04 -19.73 -10.59
CA ASN A 41 -15.22 -20.55 -9.72
C ASN A 41 -15.26 -20.02 -8.28
N LYS A 42 -15.46 -20.92 -7.31
CA LYS A 42 -15.41 -20.57 -5.90
C LYS A 42 -14.00 -20.06 -5.54
N ARG A 43 -13.97 -19.05 -4.66
CA ARG A 43 -12.73 -18.57 -4.07
C ARG A 43 -12.13 -19.69 -3.21
N THR A 44 -10.94 -20.16 -3.58
CA THR A 44 -10.21 -21.22 -2.85
C THR A 44 -9.01 -20.68 -2.08
N VAL A 45 -8.56 -19.46 -2.42
CA VAL A 45 -7.41 -18.82 -1.77
C VAL A 45 -7.83 -18.21 -0.45
N ASP A 46 -6.95 -18.35 0.54
CA ASP A 46 -7.07 -17.62 1.81
C ASP A 46 -6.77 -16.13 1.56
N ILE A 47 -7.75 -15.29 1.85
CA ILE A 47 -7.66 -13.85 1.61
C ILE A 47 -6.68 -13.18 2.56
N ARG A 48 -6.59 -13.65 3.80
CA ARG A 48 -5.58 -13.17 4.75
C ARG A 48 -4.17 -13.36 4.19
N GLU A 49 -3.90 -14.52 3.61
CA GLU A 49 -2.61 -14.81 2.97
C GLU A 49 -2.35 -13.93 1.74
N VAL A 50 -3.39 -13.56 0.99
CA VAL A 50 -3.24 -12.60 -0.12
C VAL A 50 -2.83 -11.23 0.42
N VAL A 51 -3.47 -10.76 1.49
CA VAL A 51 -3.12 -9.47 2.13
C VAL A 51 -1.71 -9.54 2.72
N ASN A 52 -1.35 -10.63 3.40
CA ASN A 52 0.02 -10.85 3.89
C ASN A 52 1.05 -10.78 2.75
N GLY A 53 0.74 -11.37 1.58
CA GLY A 53 1.58 -11.28 0.40
C GLY A 53 1.75 -9.86 -0.13
N LEU A 54 0.68 -9.06 -0.12
CA LEU A 54 0.75 -7.63 -0.46
C LEU A 54 1.59 -6.85 0.55
N MET A 55 1.38 -7.07 1.85
CA MET A 55 2.15 -6.43 2.90
C MET A 55 3.63 -6.82 2.85
N TYR A 56 3.94 -8.07 2.49
CA TYR A 56 5.31 -8.52 2.27
C TYR A 56 6.00 -7.73 1.15
N ILE A 57 5.33 -7.54 0.00
CA ILE A 57 5.89 -6.76 -1.12
C ILE A 57 6.08 -5.31 -0.72
N LEU A 58 5.08 -4.70 -0.08
CA LEU A 58 5.12 -3.30 0.34
C LEU A 58 6.22 -3.04 1.38
N GLY A 59 6.39 -3.95 2.33
CA GLY A 59 7.35 -3.78 3.41
C GLY A 59 8.79 -4.14 3.03
N SER A 60 8.99 -5.20 2.23
CA SER A 60 10.32 -5.63 1.79
C SER A 60 10.82 -4.90 0.56
N GLY A 61 9.91 -4.37 -0.27
CA GLY A 61 10.27 -3.81 -1.59
C GLY A 61 10.79 -4.85 -2.58
N CYS A 62 10.54 -6.14 -2.35
CA CYS A 62 11.03 -7.20 -3.21
C CYS A 62 10.39 -7.18 -4.60
N GLN A 63 11.03 -7.82 -5.56
CA GLN A 63 10.43 -8.01 -6.87
C GLN A 63 9.32 -9.07 -6.80
N TRP A 64 8.29 -8.96 -7.63
CA TRP A 64 7.17 -9.91 -7.69
C TRP A 64 7.59 -11.38 -7.83
N ARG A 65 8.72 -11.65 -8.47
CA ARG A 65 9.27 -13.01 -8.64
C ARG A 65 9.93 -13.58 -7.39
N ASP A 66 10.26 -12.69 -6.43
CA ASP A 66 11.01 -13.04 -5.23
C ASP A 66 10.09 -13.28 -4.02
N ILE A 67 8.76 -13.30 -4.26
CA ILE A 67 7.77 -13.64 -3.23
C ILE A 67 8.01 -15.07 -2.75
N PRO A 68 8.07 -15.29 -1.42
CA PRO A 68 8.22 -16.62 -0.83
C PRO A 68 7.15 -17.60 -1.31
N LYS A 69 7.53 -18.88 -1.45
CA LYS A 69 6.65 -19.93 -1.98
C LYS A 69 5.55 -20.37 -1.02
N ASP A 70 5.66 -20.04 0.23
CA ASP A 70 4.68 -20.29 1.29
C ASP A 70 3.56 -19.24 1.34
N LEU A 71 3.72 -18.15 0.58
CA LEU A 71 2.65 -17.20 0.27
C LEU A 71 1.92 -17.60 -1.02
N PRO A 72 0.71 -17.10 -1.27
CA PRO A 72 0.00 -17.37 -2.51
C PRO A 72 0.83 -17.01 -3.75
N PRO A 73 0.61 -17.69 -4.89
CA PRO A 73 1.33 -17.40 -6.12
C PRO A 73 1.27 -15.92 -6.49
N ARG A 74 2.38 -15.38 -6.98
CA ARG A 74 2.48 -13.97 -7.39
C ARG A 74 1.36 -13.49 -8.32
N SER A 75 0.92 -14.36 -9.24
CA SER A 75 -0.19 -14.04 -10.15
C SER A 75 -1.48 -13.82 -9.38
N THR A 76 -1.76 -14.65 -8.38
CA THR A 76 -2.94 -14.51 -7.53
C THR A 76 -2.90 -13.20 -6.74
N ILE A 77 -1.77 -12.90 -6.09
CA ILE A 77 -1.60 -11.67 -5.33
C ILE A 77 -1.75 -10.44 -6.24
N HIS A 78 -1.14 -10.47 -7.43
CA HIS A 78 -1.23 -9.40 -8.41
C HIS A 78 -2.66 -9.20 -8.92
N ASP A 79 -3.39 -10.28 -9.22
CA ASP A 79 -4.77 -10.21 -9.68
C ASP A 79 -5.70 -9.59 -8.61
N TYR A 80 -5.45 -9.87 -7.34
CA TYR A 80 -6.18 -9.22 -6.24
C TYR A 80 -5.80 -7.75 -6.10
N LEU A 81 -4.51 -7.40 -6.19
CA LEU A 81 -4.06 -6.02 -6.17
C LEU A 81 -4.74 -5.20 -7.28
N ASP A 82 -4.70 -5.71 -8.50
CA ASP A 82 -5.29 -5.05 -9.66
C ASP A 82 -6.81 -4.88 -9.49
N ARG A 83 -7.50 -5.92 -9.06
CA ARG A 83 -8.94 -5.89 -8.79
C ARG A 83 -9.30 -4.88 -7.72
N TRP A 84 -8.64 -4.94 -6.56
CA TRP A 84 -8.92 -4.07 -5.42
C TRP A 84 -8.50 -2.61 -5.66
N SER A 85 -7.53 -2.38 -6.55
CA SER A 85 -7.21 -1.03 -7.02
C SER A 85 -8.31 -0.45 -7.91
N HIS A 86 -8.94 -1.30 -8.74
CA HIS A 86 -9.99 -0.85 -9.66
C HIS A 86 -11.35 -0.66 -8.98
N ASP A 87 -11.70 -1.48 -8.00
CA ASP A 87 -12.98 -1.41 -7.30
C ASP A 87 -12.97 -0.49 -6.06
N GLY A 88 -11.82 0.12 -5.76
CA GLY A 88 -11.66 1.06 -4.64
C GLY A 88 -11.47 0.40 -3.27
N THR A 89 -11.41 -0.93 -3.18
CA THR A 89 -11.22 -1.65 -1.91
C THR A 89 -9.95 -1.23 -1.18
N LEU A 90 -8.83 -1.05 -1.92
CA LEU A 90 -7.57 -0.62 -1.31
C LEU A 90 -7.63 0.81 -0.78
N ASP A 91 -8.32 1.69 -1.48
CA ASP A 91 -8.50 3.08 -1.02
C ASP A 91 -9.34 3.12 0.25
N GLU A 92 -10.39 2.29 0.35
CA GLU A 92 -11.22 2.17 1.54
C GLU A 92 -10.44 1.62 2.73
N ILE A 93 -9.71 0.51 2.55
CA ILE A 93 -8.83 -0.07 3.58
C ILE A 93 -7.82 0.99 4.07
N HIS A 94 -7.14 1.65 3.13
CA HIS A 94 -6.18 2.69 3.46
C HIS A 94 -6.83 3.84 4.25
N HIS A 95 -8.00 4.30 3.81
CA HIS A 95 -8.72 5.40 4.47
C HIS A 95 -9.12 5.05 5.92
N VAL A 96 -9.69 3.86 6.13
CA VAL A 96 -10.12 3.42 7.46
C VAL A 96 -8.92 3.25 8.40
N LEU A 97 -7.86 2.59 7.95
CA LEU A 97 -6.65 2.40 8.75
C LEU A 97 -5.97 3.74 9.05
N TYR A 98 -5.92 4.65 8.09
CA TYR A 98 -5.37 5.99 8.28
C TYR A 98 -6.13 6.78 9.36
N MET A 99 -7.47 6.76 9.33
CA MET A 99 -8.29 7.43 10.33
C MET A 99 -8.03 6.85 11.72
N LYS A 100 -8.01 5.51 11.87
CA LYS A 100 -7.71 4.83 13.13
C LYS A 100 -6.33 5.15 13.68
N CYS A 101 -5.29 5.13 12.85
CA CYS A 101 -3.95 5.54 13.24
C CYS A 101 -3.91 6.97 13.81
N ARG A 102 -4.63 7.88 13.19
CA ARG A 102 -4.69 9.27 13.65
C ARG A 102 -5.41 9.41 14.99
N GLU A 103 -6.52 8.71 15.15
CA GLU A 103 -7.28 8.69 16.41
C GLU A 103 -6.45 8.09 17.56
N GLN A 104 -5.75 6.99 17.31
CA GLN A 104 -4.84 6.38 18.28
C GLN A 104 -3.68 7.33 18.66
N ALA A 105 -3.23 8.17 17.74
CA ALA A 105 -2.25 9.21 17.99
C ALA A 105 -2.84 10.48 18.64
N GLY A 106 -4.12 10.48 19.04
CA GLY A 106 -4.80 11.63 19.60
C GLY A 106 -5.01 12.79 18.63
N ARG A 107 -5.01 12.50 17.32
CA ARG A 107 -5.21 13.48 16.26
C ARG A 107 -6.63 13.39 15.70
N GLN A 108 -7.11 14.48 15.10
CA GLN A 108 -8.39 14.44 14.39
C GLN A 108 -8.32 13.43 13.21
N PRO A 109 -9.38 12.63 12.98
CA PRO A 109 -9.41 11.62 11.91
C PRO A 109 -9.12 12.23 10.53
N SER A 110 -9.72 13.38 10.23
CA SER A 110 -9.50 14.11 8.99
C SER A 110 -8.39 15.16 9.16
N PRO A 111 -7.33 15.16 8.32
CA PRO A 111 -6.30 16.18 8.39
C PRO A 111 -6.86 17.54 7.93
N THR A 112 -6.54 18.59 8.69
CA THR A 112 -6.90 19.98 8.34
C THR A 112 -5.88 20.66 7.44
N ALA A 113 -4.68 20.07 7.30
CA ALA A 113 -3.60 20.58 6.46
C ALA A 113 -2.81 19.44 5.86
N ALA A 114 -2.31 19.63 4.63
CA ALA A 114 -1.41 18.74 3.95
C ALA A 114 -0.23 19.53 3.36
N VAL A 115 0.97 18.97 3.44
CA VAL A 115 2.15 19.52 2.77
C VAL A 115 2.37 18.70 1.49
N ILE A 116 2.28 19.36 0.35
CA ILE A 116 2.53 18.75 -0.96
C ILE A 116 3.95 19.12 -1.38
N ASP A 117 4.83 18.12 -1.48
CA ASP A 117 6.15 18.30 -2.05
C ASP A 117 6.10 18.02 -3.55
N SER A 118 6.28 19.07 -4.36
CA SER A 118 6.36 18.94 -5.81
C SER A 118 7.83 19.02 -6.25
N GLN A 119 8.46 17.87 -6.38
CA GLN A 119 9.80 17.77 -6.94
C GLN A 119 9.78 17.35 -8.41
N SER A 120 10.59 18.05 -9.23
CA SER A 120 10.79 17.61 -10.61
C SER A 120 11.83 16.50 -10.64
N VAL A 121 11.44 15.31 -11.03
CA VAL A 121 12.36 14.19 -11.24
C VAL A 121 12.83 14.21 -12.70
N LYS A 122 14.14 14.16 -12.93
CA LYS A 122 14.70 13.95 -14.28
C LYS A 122 14.26 12.57 -14.77
N GLY A 123 13.44 12.53 -15.81
CA GLY A 123 13.04 11.27 -16.43
C GLY A 123 14.24 10.57 -17.06
N ALA A 124 14.37 9.27 -16.89
CA ALA A 124 15.33 8.47 -17.64
C ALA A 124 15.03 8.54 -19.14
N GLU A 125 16.06 8.73 -19.98
CA GLU A 125 15.89 8.90 -21.43
C GLU A 125 15.47 7.62 -22.18
N LYS A 126 15.33 6.48 -21.52
CA LYS A 126 14.98 5.19 -22.16
C LYS A 126 13.61 4.67 -21.74
N GLY A 127 12.68 4.70 -22.72
CA GLY A 127 11.67 3.66 -22.89
C GLY A 127 10.46 3.70 -21.96
N GLY A 128 9.58 4.66 -22.14
CA GLY A 128 8.18 4.53 -21.71
C GLY A 128 7.25 4.92 -22.86
N PRO A 129 6.02 4.39 -22.91
CA PRO A 129 5.07 4.72 -23.97
C PRO A 129 4.78 6.22 -24.00
N ALA A 130 4.64 6.75 -25.21
CA ALA A 130 4.62 8.18 -25.58
C ALA A 130 3.33 8.92 -25.18
N SER A 131 2.80 8.77 -23.98
CA SER A 131 1.54 9.39 -23.58
C SER A 131 1.58 10.40 -22.45
N ILE A 132 2.77 10.81 -21.99
CA ILE A 132 2.84 11.89 -21.00
C ILE A 132 3.24 13.18 -21.70
N ARG A 133 2.26 14.08 -21.86
CA ARG A 133 2.51 15.42 -22.41
C ARG A 133 3.49 16.18 -21.51
N MET A 134 4.57 16.72 -22.11
CA MET A 134 5.47 17.63 -21.44
C MET A 134 4.73 18.92 -21.06
N ALA A 135 4.70 19.25 -19.79
CA ALA A 135 4.37 20.59 -19.34
C ALA A 135 5.65 21.45 -19.43
N THR A 136 5.69 22.38 -20.37
CA THR A 136 6.78 23.35 -20.50
C THR A 136 6.58 24.47 -19.50
N MET A 137 7.30 24.46 -18.39
CA MET A 137 7.45 25.68 -17.58
C MET A 137 8.41 26.63 -18.29
N ARG A 138 7.92 27.85 -18.58
CA ARG A 138 8.74 28.96 -19.13
C ARG A 138 9.92 29.23 -18.18
N GLY A 139 11.11 28.97 -18.63
CA GLY A 139 12.30 29.54 -17.99
C GLY A 139 13.51 28.64 -17.78
N ARG A 140 13.46 27.32 -17.97
CA ARG A 140 14.68 26.48 -17.93
C ARG A 140 14.62 25.38 -18.99
N LYS A 141 15.63 25.40 -19.88
CA LYS A 141 15.88 24.30 -20.83
C LYS A 141 16.43 23.08 -20.09
N SER A 142 15.55 22.36 -19.38
CA SER A 142 15.83 21.00 -18.94
C SER A 142 14.66 20.13 -19.37
N ARG A 143 14.93 19.04 -20.07
CA ARG A 143 13.95 17.99 -20.35
C ARG A 143 13.57 17.32 -19.04
N ALA A 144 12.70 17.94 -18.26
CA ALA A 144 12.13 17.36 -17.07
C ALA A 144 10.74 16.81 -17.43
N ARG A 145 10.53 15.52 -17.25
CA ARG A 145 9.18 14.97 -17.17
C ARG A 145 8.69 15.27 -15.75
N SER A 146 7.63 16.06 -15.63
CA SER A 146 6.94 16.24 -14.37
C SER A 146 6.14 14.99 -14.08
N GLY A 147 6.76 14.02 -13.43
CA GLY A 147 6.04 13.00 -12.69
C GLY A 147 5.68 13.63 -11.36
N ILE A 148 4.40 13.88 -11.12
CA ILE A 148 3.94 14.24 -9.77
C ILE A 148 4.04 12.97 -8.94
N SER A 149 5.14 12.84 -8.20
CA SER A 149 5.25 11.82 -7.17
C SER A 149 4.54 12.33 -5.94
N TRP A 150 3.38 11.79 -5.63
CA TRP A 150 2.67 12.05 -4.40
C TRP A 150 3.34 11.24 -3.29
N SER A 151 4.28 11.86 -2.60
CA SER A 151 4.80 11.30 -1.35
C SER A 151 4.05 11.96 -0.20
N ILE A 152 2.95 11.34 0.23
CA ILE A 152 2.35 11.68 1.51
C ILE A 152 3.26 11.08 2.56
N ARG A 153 4.09 11.90 3.19
CA ARG A 153 4.74 11.50 4.44
C ARG A 153 3.65 11.41 5.49
N GLN A 154 3.15 10.20 5.70
CA GLN A 154 2.33 9.89 6.85
C GLN A 154 3.24 9.94 8.08
N VAL A 155 3.08 10.96 8.87
CA VAL A 155 3.60 10.99 10.23
C VAL A 155 2.51 10.39 11.10
N CYS A 156 2.57 9.08 11.28
CA CYS A 156 1.89 8.43 12.40
C CYS A 156 2.66 8.71 13.70
#